data_4dfef1121252a24391969d3df56bf1a7
#
_entry.id   4dfef1121252a24391969d3df56bf1a7
#
_cell.length_a   1.000
_cell.length_b   1.000
_cell.length_c   1.000
_cell.angle_alpha   90.00
_cell.angle_beta   90.00
_cell.angle_gamma   90.00
#
_symmetry.space_group_name_H-M   'P 1'
#
loop_
_entity.id
_entity.type
_entity.pdbx_description
1 polymer ?
#
loop_
_entity_poly.entity_id
_entity_poly.type
_entity_poly.pdbx_seq_one_letter_code
_entity_poly.pdbx_strand_id
1 'polypeptide(L)'
;FDGLASSYGNLSEDDKKLGVVFVDIGSDKTNVVIYKDKYLIHSKVIPIGSNLVTKDLATRFDTSIQHAEEIKRKHVSALSKLADVESNFELPIENDDLKRKFNKKEVSEIAESRFKEIINKVNEEIQASGVNILKFGSGIKITGGGANVKNLDLLVKEQLGTKCEYLQLKKTIFKENLEDKREYATLIGLLLWPVSHVEDDSPLIGIKKSFTENFSNIWKGFFE
;
A
#
# COMPACT_ATOMS: atom_id res chain seq x y z
N PHE A 1 -2.79 -15.20 5.88
CA PHE A 1 -1.75 -14.16 5.95
C PHE A 1 -1.96 -13.15 4.83
N ASP A 2 -2.28 -11.90 5.20
CA ASP A 2 -2.73 -10.86 4.26
C ASP A 2 -1.69 -10.56 3.17
N GLY A 3 -0.42 -10.45 3.54
CA GLY A 3 0.66 -10.18 2.60
C GLY A 3 0.79 -11.23 1.50
N LEU A 4 0.59 -12.53 1.82
CA LEU A 4 0.59 -13.59 0.83
C LEU A 4 -0.61 -13.48 -0.10
N ALA A 5 -1.81 -13.26 0.44
CA ALA A 5 -3.01 -13.09 -0.36
C ALA A 5 -2.85 -11.89 -1.32
N SER A 6 -2.44 -10.73 -0.77
CA SER A 6 -2.23 -9.50 -1.52
C SER A 6 -1.18 -9.69 -2.64
N SER A 7 -0.03 -10.30 -2.32
CA SER A 7 1.03 -10.53 -3.31
C SER A 7 0.67 -11.58 -4.36
N TYR A 8 0.03 -12.68 -3.94
CA TYR A 8 -0.34 -13.78 -4.82
C TYR A 8 -1.28 -13.34 -5.94
N GLY A 9 -2.34 -12.64 -5.56
CA GLY A 9 -3.38 -12.23 -6.51
C GLY A 9 -2.94 -11.13 -7.46
N ASN A 10 -1.99 -10.29 -7.09
CA ASN A 10 -1.69 -9.06 -7.81
C ASN A 10 -0.33 -9.04 -8.51
N LEU A 11 0.67 -9.79 -8.03
CA LEU A 11 1.95 -9.91 -8.73
C LEU A 11 1.82 -10.76 -10.01
N SER A 12 2.55 -10.38 -11.04
CA SER A 12 2.71 -11.20 -12.23
C SER A 12 3.69 -12.34 -11.98
N GLU A 13 3.62 -13.40 -12.80
CA GLU A 13 4.61 -14.48 -12.76
C GLU A 13 6.01 -13.99 -13.16
N ASP A 14 6.09 -12.97 -14.01
CA ASP A 14 7.36 -12.35 -14.38
C ASP A 14 7.96 -11.57 -13.21
N ASP A 15 7.16 -10.84 -12.43
CA ASP A 15 7.64 -10.17 -11.21
C ASP A 15 8.26 -11.18 -10.24
N LYS A 16 7.57 -12.30 -9.99
CA LYS A 16 8.05 -13.35 -9.10
C LYS A 16 9.32 -14.02 -9.64
N LYS A 17 9.41 -14.21 -10.96
CA LYS A 17 10.58 -14.81 -11.63
C LYS A 17 11.80 -13.89 -11.58
N LEU A 18 11.62 -12.59 -11.88
CA LEU A 18 12.69 -11.59 -11.91
C LEU A 18 13.18 -11.19 -10.51
N GLY A 19 12.45 -11.60 -9.47
CA GLY A 19 12.68 -11.20 -8.09
C GLY A 19 11.98 -9.88 -7.78
N VAL A 20 11.16 -9.89 -6.72
CA VAL A 20 10.38 -8.76 -6.27
C VAL A 20 10.28 -8.75 -4.76
N VAL A 21 10.38 -7.56 -4.18
CA VAL A 21 9.96 -7.29 -2.81
C VAL A 21 8.59 -6.63 -2.86
N PHE A 22 7.62 -7.29 -2.33
CA PHE A 22 6.26 -6.81 -2.22
C PHE A 22 6.03 -6.24 -0.82
N VAL A 23 5.53 -5.00 -0.75
CA VAL A 23 5.30 -4.28 0.50
C VAL A 23 3.86 -3.75 0.51
N ASP A 24 3.06 -4.23 1.45
CA ASP A 24 1.69 -3.77 1.66
C ASP A 24 1.64 -2.96 2.96
N ILE A 25 1.54 -1.63 2.81
CA ILE A 25 1.52 -0.68 3.94
C ILE A 25 0.06 -0.41 4.32
N GLY A 26 -0.39 -1.07 5.37
CA GLY A 26 -1.71 -0.86 5.96
C GLY A 26 -1.75 0.30 6.95
N SER A 27 -2.83 0.36 7.72
CA SER A 27 -3.00 1.31 8.84
C SER A 27 -2.07 0.97 9.99
N ASP A 28 -2.14 -0.25 10.52
CA ASP A 28 -1.46 -0.64 11.77
C ASP A 28 -0.32 -1.65 11.55
N LYS A 29 -0.20 -2.19 10.36
CA LYS A 29 0.82 -3.17 9.99
C LYS A 29 1.32 -2.97 8.57
N THR A 30 2.56 -3.41 8.34
CA THR A 30 3.18 -3.49 7.01
C THR A 30 3.56 -4.93 6.74
N ASN A 31 3.11 -5.49 5.63
CA ASN A 31 3.48 -6.82 5.20
C ASN A 31 4.62 -6.75 4.20
N VAL A 32 5.64 -7.58 4.39
CA VAL A 32 6.76 -7.74 3.46
C VAL A 32 6.75 -9.17 2.94
N VAL A 33 6.76 -9.34 1.64
CA VAL A 33 6.80 -10.65 0.97
C VAL A 33 7.85 -10.59 -0.13
N ILE A 34 8.77 -11.55 -0.16
CA ILE A 34 9.87 -11.58 -1.12
C ILE A 34 9.78 -12.85 -1.97
N TYR A 35 9.75 -12.64 -3.28
CA TYR A 35 9.83 -13.73 -4.25
C TYR A 35 11.14 -13.63 -5.03
N LYS A 36 11.71 -14.80 -5.35
CA LYS A 36 12.86 -14.97 -6.24
C LYS A 36 12.72 -16.26 -7.00
N ASP A 37 12.97 -16.23 -8.30
CA ASP A 37 12.86 -17.41 -9.17
C ASP A 37 11.50 -18.12 -9.05
N LYS A 38 10.41 -17.35 -8.85
CA LYS A 38 9.02 -17.74 -8.56
C LYS A 38 8.77 -18.30 -7.16
N TYR A 39 9.80 -18.53 -6.36
CA TYR A 39 9.64 -19.07 -4.99
C TYR A 39 9.47 -17.97 -3.97
N LEU A 40 8.62 -18.22 -2.98
CA LEU A 40 8.52 -17.41 -1.78
C LEU A 40 9.77 -17.63 -0.93
N ILE A 41 10.56 -16.58 -0.74
CA ILE A 41 11.83 -16.64 0.02
C ILE A 41 11.63 -16.14 1.44
N HIS A 42 10.83 -15.08 1.62
CA HIS A 42 10.64 -14.45 2.92
C HIS A 42 9.24 -13.85 3.02
N SER A 43 8.70 -13.84 4.23
CA SER A 43 7.39 -13.28 4.50
C SER A 43 7.33 -12.83 5.96
N LYS A 44 6.99 -11.57 6.19
CA LYS A 44 6.96 -10.96 7.53
C LYS A 44 5.83 -9.95 7.66
N VAL A 45 5.28 -9.86 8.87
CA VAL A 45 4.40 -8.77 9.31
C VAL A 45 5.19 -7.87 10.26
N ILE A 46 5.29 -6.61 9.93
CA ILE A 46 5.87 -5.57 10.76
C ILE A 46 4.72 -4.85 11.46
N PRO A 47 4.67 -4.76 12.80
CA PRO A 47 3.53 -4.22 13.55
C PRO A 47 3.54 -2.69 13.60
N ILE A 48 3.86 -2.04 12.47
CA ILE A 48 3.76 -0.60 12.26
C ILE A 48 3.18 -0.33 10.88
N GLY A 49 2.40 0.74 10.78
CA GLY A 49 1.77 1.16 9.53
C GLY A 49 1.49 2.66 9.51
N SER A 50 0.77 3.11 8.49
CA SER A 50 0.55 4.53 8.23
C SER A 50 -0.27 5.28 9.29
N ASN A 51 -0.93 4.58 10.21
CA ASN A 51 -1.65 5.20 11.34
C ASN A 51 -0.70 5.93 12.31
N LEU A 52 0.57 5.54 12.35
CA LEU A 52 1.56 6.28 13.14
C LEU A 52 1.76 7.70 12.59
N VAL A 53 1.73 7.89 11.27
CA VAL A 53 1.74 9.24 10.66
C VAL A 53 0.55 10.06 11.13
N THR A 54 -0.65 9.46 11.14
CA THR A 54 -1.87 10.13 11.62
C THR A 54 -1.74 10.56 13.07
N LYS A 55 -1.23 9.67 13.95
CA LYS A 55 -1.01 9.97 15.37
C LYS A 55 0.02 11.08 15.58
N ASP A 56 1.11 11.07 14.82
CA ASP A 56 2.15 12.12 14.92
C ASP A 56 1.58 13.48 14.49
N LEU A 57 0.81 13.52 13.39
CA LEU A 57 0.13 14.73 12.94
C LEU A 57 -0.90 15.23 13.98
N ALA A 58 -1.71 14.32 14.54
CA ALA A 58 -2.69 14.66 15.56
C ALA A 58 -2.02 15.28 16.79
N THR A 59 -0.94 14.66 17.27
CA THR A 59 -0.18 15.14 18.44
C THR A 59 0.53 16.47 18.15
N ARG A 60 1.20 16.57 16.99
CA ARG A 60 1.99 17.77 16.64
C ARG A 60 1.13 19.01 16.46
N PHE A 61 -0.06 18.83 15.91
CA PHE A 61 -0.96 19.94 15.58
C PHE A 61 -2.12 20.09 16.57
N ASP A 62 -2.15 19.29 17.63
CA ASP A 62 -3.23 19.30 18.63
C ASP A 62 -4.60 19.29 17.94
N THR A 63 -4.84 18.25 17.15
CA THR A 63 -6.05 18.07 16.35
C THR A 63 -6.59 16.65 16.50
N SER A 64 -7.85 16.45 16.10
CA SER A 64 -8.47 15.12 16.16
C SER A 64 -7.78 14.14 15.21
N ILE A 65 -7.86 12.84 15.54
CA ILE A 65 -7.38 11.76 14.68
C ILE A 65 -8.05 11.82 13.30
N GLN A 66 -9.32 12.20 13.24
CA GLN A 66 -10.07 12.32 11.99
C GLN A 66 -9.50 13.43 11.10
N HIS A 67 -9.24 14.61 11.64
CA HIS A 67 -8.62 15.70 10.90
C HIS A 67 -7.18 15.37 10.50
N ALA A 68 -6.40 14.75 11.39
CA ALA A 68 -5.04 14.30 11.07
C ALA A 68 -5.02 13.28 9.92
N GLU A 69 -5.99 12.36 9.88
CA GLU A 69 -6.15 11.42 8.76
C GLU A 69 -6.49 12.12 7.45
N GLU A 70 -7.36 13.13 7.51
CA GLU A 70 -7.67 13.96 6.35
C GLU A 70 -6.44 14.73 5.85
N ILE A 71 -5.65 15.32 6.75
CA ILE A 71 -4.36 15.97 6.43
C ILE A 71 -3.45 14.97 5.70
N LYS A 72 -3.24 13.80 6.29
CA LYS A 72 -2.39 12.75 5.71
C LYS A 72 -2.82 12.38 4.29
N ARG A 73 -4.10 12.14 4.09
CA ARG A 73 -4.63 11.67 2.80
C ARG A 73 -4.60 12.73 1.70
N LYS A 74 -4.87 14.00 2.04
CA LYS A 74 -5.07 15.06 1.04
C LYS A 74 -3.86 15.96 0.82
N HIS A 75 -3.04 16.17 1.86
CA HIS A 75 -2.06 17.24 1.86
C HIS A 75 -0.61 16.80 2.04
N VAL A 76 -0.36 15.56 2.48
CA VAL A 76 0.98 15.03 2.72
C VAL A 76 1.64 14.56 1.43
N SER A 77 2.93 14.89 1.29
CA SER A 77 3.89 14.22 0.41
C SER A 77 4.88 13.43 1.25
N ALA A 78 5.12 12.16 0.94
CA ALA A 78 6.10 11.34 1.64
C ALA A 78 7.55 11.85 1.45
N LEU A 79 7.80 12.65 0.41
CA LEU A 79 9.02 13.44 0.22
C LEU A 79 8.70 14.92 0.43
N SER A 80 9.07 15.49 1.57
CA SER A 80 8.77 16.87 1.95
C SER A 80 9.38 17.90 1.00
N LYS A 81 10.54 17.59 0.39
CA LYS A 81 11.17 18.45 -0.62
C LYS A 81 10.32 18.63 -1.90
N LEU A 82 9.36 17.76 -2.13
CA LEU A 82 8.40 17.84 -3.24
C LEU A 82 7.06 18.42 -2.81
N ALA A 83 6.88 18.74 -1.53
CA ALA A 83 5.72 19.47 -1.06
C ALA A 83 5.85 20.96 -1.45
N ASP A 84 4.74 21.53 -1.87
CA ASP A 84 4.69 22.96 -2.20
C ASP A 84 4.87 23.81 -0.94
N VAL A 85 5.97 24.53 -0.85
CA VAL A 85 6.39 25.33 0.32
C VAL A 85 5.42 26.48 0.60
N GLU A 86 4.85 27.07 -0.46
CA GLU A 86 3.95 28.22 -0.34
C GLU A 86 2.49 27.81 -0.15
N SER A 87 2.18 26.51 -0.35
CA SER A 87 0.83 26.02 -0.27
C SER A 87 0.40 25.74 1.17
N ASN A 88 -0.57 26.53 1.60
CA ASN A 88 -1.26 26.33 2.87
C ASN A 88 -2.68 25.82 2.61
N PHE A 89 -3.23 25.13 3.60
CA PHE A 89 -4.62 24.69 3.59
C PHE A 89 -5.25 24.96 4.96
N GLU A 90 -6.56 25.01 5.01
CA GLU A 90 -7.30 25.29 6.23
C GLU A 90 -8.23 24.14 6.57
N LEU A 91 -8.27 23.78 7.84
CA LEU A 91 -9.26 22.85 8.38
C LEU A 91 -10.02 23.51 9.53
N PRO A 92 -11.30 23.14 9.71
CA PRO A 92 -12.09 23.60 10.85
C PRO A 92 -11.45 23.09 12.15
N ILE A 93 -11.56 23.88 13.21
CA ILE A 93 -11.25 23.48 14.58
C ILE A 93 -12.49 22.80 15.15
N GLU A 94 -12.32 21.65 15.85
CA GLU A 94 -13.45 21.01 16.53
C GLU A 94 -14.09 21.96 17.53
N ASN A 95 -15.43 22.08 17.43
CA ASN A 95 -16.26 22.94 18.30
C ASN A 95 -16.02 24.46 18.15
N ASP A 96 -15.42 24.92 17.07
CA ASP A 96 -15.24 26.34 16.79
C ASP A 96 -15.51 26.63 15.31
N ASP A 97 -16.10 27.78 15.00
CA ASP A 97 -16.27 28.27 13.62
C ASP A 97 -14.94 28.77 13.01
N LEU A 98 -13.87 28.76 13.80
CA LEU A 98 -12.55 29.17 13.35
C LEU A 98 -11.88 28.08 12.52
N LYS A 99 -11.10 28.50 11.53
CA LYS A 99 -10.25 27.62 10.73
C LYS A 99 -8.80 27.78 11.12
N ARG A 100 -8.10 26.65 11.24
CA ARG A 100 -6.65 26.64 11.45
C ARG A 100 -5.93 26.43 10.15
N LYS A 101 -4.88 27.23 9.92
CA LYS A 101 -4.04 27.16 8.73
C LYS A 101 -2.86 26.21 8.97
N PHE A 102 -2.61 25.34 8.01
CA PHE A 102 -1.52 24.36 8.00
C PHE A 102 -0.64 24.57 6.78
N ASN A 103 0.66 24.32 6.91
CA ASN A 103 1.60 24.35 5.80
C ASN A 103 1.86 22.93 5.28
N LYS A 104 1.77 22.71 3.95
CA LYS A 104 1.96 21.39 3.35
C LYS A 104 3.36 20.83 3.55
N LYS A 105 4.37 21.69 3.58
CA LYS A 105 5.75 21.24 3.81
C LYS A 105 5.93 20.74 5.23
N GLU A 106 5.43 21.47 6.23
CA GLU A 106 5.53 21.09 7.64
C GLU A 106 4.86 19.73 7.92
N VAL A 107 3.62 19.53 7.43
CA VAL A 107 2.93 18.23 7.59
C VAL A 107 3.65 17.09 6.86
N SER A 108 4.30 17.41 5.72
CA SER A 108 5.05 16.43 4.94
C SER A 108 6.39 16.05 5.61
N GLU A 109 7.08 16.96 6.28
CA GLU A 109 8.31 16.68 7.05
C GLU A 109 8.06 15.69 8.18
N ILE A 110 6.94 15.85 8.90
CA ILE A 110 6.53 14.92 9.96
C ILE A 110 6.25 13.53 9.36
N ALA A 111 5.45 13.50 8.30
CA ALA A 111 5.08 12.25 7.64
C ALA A 111 6.29 11.53 7.03
N GLU A 112 7.20 12.26 6.38
CA GLU A 112 8.43 11.71 5.81
C GLU A 112 9.27 10.99 6.86
N SER A 113 9.44 11.60 8.05
CA SER A 113 10.21 11.00 9.15
C SER A 113 9.62 9.64 9.55
N ARG A 114 8.30 9.54 9.64
CA ARG A 114 7.61 8.30 10.00
C ARG A 114 7.64 7.27 8.86
N PHE A 115 7.47 7.69 7.61
CA PHE A 115 7.61 6.76 6.48
C PHE A 115 9.04 6.23 6.34
N LYS A 116 10.06 7.04 6.61
CA LYS A 116 11.46 6.58 6.67
C LYS A 116 11.65 5.48 7.71
N GLU A 117 11.02 5.59 8.87
CA GLU A 117 11.07 4.53 9.88
C GLU A 117 10.41 3.23 9.38
N ILE A 118 9.23 3.31 8.76
CA ILE A 118 8.56 2.15 8.16
C ILE A 118 9.45 1.49 7.11
N ILE A 119 10.04 2.30 6.20
CA ILE A 119 10.94 1.80 5.15
C ILE A 119 12.20 1.17 5.74
N ASN A 120 12.77 1.73 6.82
CA ASN A 120 13.89 1.13 7.52
C ASN A 120 13.57 -0.27 8.06
N LYS A 121 12.37 -0.43 8.64
CA LYS A 121 11.90 -1.76 9.09
C LYS A 121 11.71 -2.73 7.94
N VAL A 122 11.22 -2.26 6.80
CA VAL A 122 11.16 -3.07 5.56
C VAL A 122 12.56 -3.48 5.12
N ASN A 123 13.54 -2.57 5.18
CA ASN A 123 14.94 -2.86 4.82
C ASN A 123 15.57 -3.90 5.75
N GLU A 124 15.30 -3.83 7.06
CA GLU A 124 15.73 -4.85 8.02
C GLU A 124 15.26 -6.26 7.61
N GLU A 125 14.00 -6.39 7.18
CA GLU A 125 13.45 -7.67 6.72
C GLU A 125 14.04 -8.13 5.38
N ILE A 126 14.33 -7.20 4.47
CA ILE A 126 15.02 -7.51 3.21
C ILE A 126 16.43 -8.05 3.52
N GLN A 127 17.16 -7.42 4.43
CA GLN A 127 18.49 -7.87 4.85
C GLN A 127 18.44 -9.23 5.56
N ALA A 128 17.44 -9.43 6.45
CA ALA A 128 17.24 -10.70 7.17
C ALA A 128 16.96 -11.87 6.21
N SER A 129 16.35 -11.60 5.04
CA SER A 129 16.10 -12.61 4.02
C SER A 129 17.36 -13.08 3.28
N GLY A 130 18.48 -12.36 3.42
CA GLY A 130 19.76 -12.66 2.74
C GLY A 130 19.76 -12.35 1.24
N VAL A 131 18.73 -11.71 0.69
CA VAL A 131 18.68 -11.37 -0.74
C VAL A 131 19.42 -10.04 -1.02
N ASN A 132 19.99 -9.92 -2.20
CA ASN A 132 20.47 -8.65 -2.72
C ASN A 132 19.41 -8.02 -3.62
N ILE A 133 18.66 -7.07 -3.07
CA ILE A 133 17.56 -6.40 -3.75
C ILE A 133 17.99 -5.68 -5.05
N LEU A 134 19.25 -5.22 -5.13
CA LEU A 134 19.77 -4.54 -6.33
C LEU A 134 19.86 -5.47 -7.55
N LYS A 135 19.79 -6.80 -7.34
CA LYS A 135 19.74 -7.81 -8.39
C LYS A 135 18.31 -8.19 -8.81
N PHE A 136 17.30 -7.62 -8.17
CA PHE A 136 15.90 -7.93 -8.48
C PHE A 136 15.41 -7.08 -9.65
N GLY A 137 15.02 -7.75 -10.76
CA GLY A 137 14.55 -7.06 -11.97
C GLY A 137 13.24 -6.29 -11.77
N SER A 138 12.36 -6.77 -10.91
CA SER A 138 11.09 -6.10 -10.58
C SER A 138 11.21 -5.13 -9.39
N GLY A 139 12.34 -5.12 -8.66
CA GLY A 139 12.58 -4.20 -7.56
C GLY A 139 11.55 -4.33 -6.43
N ILE A 140 10.99 -3.19 -6.01
CA ILE A 140 9.97 -3.10 -4.95
C ILE A 140 8.62 -2.75 -5.57
N LYS A 141 7.57 -3.47 -5.16
CA LYS A 141 6.17 -3.14 -5.46
C LYS A 141 5.45 -2.77 -4.17
N ILE A 142 4.92 -1.54 -4.10
CA ILE A 142 4.21 -1.03 -2.91
C ILE A 142 2.71 -0.97 -3.15
N THR A 143 1.94 -1.30 -2.12
CA THR A 143 0.47 -1.25 -2.10
C THR A 143 -0.06 -0.99 -0.69
N GLY A 144 -1.37 -1.09 -0.51
CA GLY A 144 -2.07 -0.81 0.74
C GLY A 144 -2.51 0.65 0.86
N GLY A 145 -3.40 0.93 1.80
CA GLY A 145 -3.95 2.27 2.03
C GLY A 145 -2.88 3.31 2.40
N GLY A 146 -1.82 2.90 3.10
CA GLY A 146 -0.68 3.76 3.41
C GLY A 146 0.13 4.17 2.18
N ALA A 147 0.11 3.36 1.13
CA ALA A 147 0.80 3.67 -0.12
C ALA A 147 0.07 4.72 -0.99
N ASN A 148 -1.12 5.16 -0.60
CA ASN A 148 -1.84 6.25 -1.31
C ASN A 148 -1.26 7.64 -1.04
N VAL A 149 -0.32 7.76 -0.09
CA VAL A 149 0.40 9.02 0.14
C VAL A 149 1.31 9.33 -1.04
N LYS A 150 1.24 10.57 -1.53
CA LYS A 150 1.99 11.02 -2.72
C LYS A 150 3.50 10.86 -2.53
N ASN A 151 4.20 10.49 -3.60
CA ASN A 151 5.67 10.39 -3.68
C ASN A 151 6.29 9.35 -2.71
N LEU A 152 5.53 8.39 -2.21
CA LEU A 152 6.06 7.34 -1.35
C LEU A 152 7.00 6.39 -2.13
N ASP A 153 6.68 6.10 -3.38
CA ASP A 153 7.55 5.34 -4.29
C ASP A 153 8.92 6.01 -4.48
N LEU A 154 8.94 7.34 -4.59
CA LEU A 154 10.18 8.10 -4.71
C LEU A 154 10.99 8.07 -3.41
N LEU A 155 10.33 8.16 -2.25
CA LEU A 155 10.99 8.04 -0.96
C LEU A 155 11.62 6.65 -0.77
N VAL A 156 10.89 5.59 -1.10
CA VAL A 156 11.40 4.20 -1.05
C VAL A 156 12.60 4.04 -1.98
N LYS A 157 12.51 4.55 -3.21
CA LYS A 157 13.61 4.52 -4.18
C LYS A 157 14.85 5.27 -3.69
N GLU A 158 14.67 6.45 -3.09
CA GLU A 158 15.77 7.25 -2.56
C GLU A 158 16.45 6.54 -1.38
N GLN A 159 15.66 5.94 -0.49
CA GLN A 159 16.17 5.33 0.75
C GLN A 159 16.83 3.96 0.51
N LEU A 160 16.30 3.15 -0.40
CA LEU A 160 16.76 1.77 -0.64
C LEU A 160 17.62 1.62 -1.90
N GLY A 161 17.76 2.69 -2.70
CA GLY A 161 18.63 2.70 -3.88
C GLY A 161 18.20 1.77 -5.00
N THR A 162 16.92 1.33 -5.02
CA THR A 162 16.40 0.39 -6.01
C THR A 162 15.09 0.89 -6.63
N LYS A 163 14.73 0.29 -7.77
CA LYS A 163 13.45 0.58 -8.43
C LYS A 163 12.28 0.31 -7.48
N CYS A 164 11.38 1.28 -7.34
CA CYS A 164 10.13 1.14 -6.62
C CYS A 164 8.97 1.62 -7.49
N GLU A 165 7.91 0.85 -7.53
CA GLU A 165 6.69 1.16 -8.26
C GLU A 165 5.46 0.84 -7.42
N TYR A 166 4.39 1.58 -7.67
CA TYR A 166 3.09 1.21 -7.13
C TYR A 166 2.60 -0.07 -7.81
N LEU A 167 2.02 -0.96 -7.02
CA LEU A 167 1.37 -2.14 -7.53
C LEU A 167 0.20 -1.73 -8.44
N GLN A 168 0.17 -2.28 -9.64
CA GLN A 168 -0.99 -2.18 -10.51
C GLN A 168 -1.92 -3.36 -10.23
N LEU A 169 -3.11 -3.08 -9.72
CA LEU A 169 -4.12 -4.10 -9.46
C LEU A 169 -4.60 -4.71 -10.78
N LYS A 170 -4.83 -6.03 -10.79
CA LYS A 170 -5.26 -6.73 -11.99
C LYS A 170 -6.64 -6.23 -12.46
N LYS A 171 -6.68 -5.61 -13.62
CA LYS A 171 -7.89 -5.06 -14.26
C LYS A 171 -8.91 -6.13 -14.72
N THR A 172 -8.49 -7.38 -14.78
CA THR A 172 -9.29 -8.49 -15.34
C THR A 172 -10.59 -8.80 -14.59
N ILE A 173 -10.73 -8.32 -13.35
CA ILE A 173 -11.88 -8.63 -12.51
C ILE A 173 -12.82 -7.43 -12.40
N PHE A 174 -12.33 -6.22 -12.64
CA PHE A 174 -13.07 -4.99 -12.45
C PHE A 174 -13.16 -4.21 -13.76
N LYS A 175 -14.37 -3.75 -14.10
CA LYS A 175 -14.59 -2.86 -15.26
C LYS A 175 -14.14 -1.42 -14.99
N GLU A 176 -13.91 -1.05 -13.74
CA GLU A 176 -13.53 0.28 -13.31
C GLU A 176 -12.02 0.43 -13.13
N ASN A 177 -11.53 1.67 -13.18
CA ASN A 177 -10.12 1.97 -12.94
C ASN A 177 -9.82 1.88 -11.45
N LEU A 178 -9.04 0.86 -11.05
CA LEU A 178 -8.65 0.60 -9.66
C LEU A 178 -7.28 1.17 -9.30
N GLU A 179 -6.70 2.03 -10.14
CA GLU A 179 -5.34 2.55 -9.93
C GLU A 179 -5.16 3.24 -8.59
N ASP A 180 -6.23 3.87 -8.07
CA ASP A 180 -6.23 4.58 -6.78
C ASP A 180 -6.82 3.76 -5.62
N LYS A 181 -7.07 2.47 -5.83
CA LYS A 181 -7.72 1.59 -4.83
C LYS A 181 -6.77 0.52 -4.27
N ARG A 182 -5.51 0.89 -4.02
CA ARG A 182 -4.45 -0.02 -3.53
C ARG A 182 -4.78 -0.68 -2.19
N GLU A 183 -5.65 -0.08 -1.40
CA GLU A 183 -6.17 -0.64 -0.15
C GLU A 183 -6.93 -1.95 -0.33
N TYR A 184 -7.42 -2.25 -1.53
CA TYR A 184 -8.13 -3.50 -1.82
C TYR A 184 -7.25 -4.64 -2.31
N ALA A 185 -5.92 -4.48 -2.35
CA ALA A 185 -5.01 -5.51 -2.86
C ALA A 185 -5.16 -6.86 -2.15
N THR A 186 -5.32 -6.87 -0.83
CA THR A 186 -5.56 -8.09 -0.05
C THR A 186 -6.90 -8.73 -0.40
N LEU A 187 -7.97 -7.94 -0.51
CA LEU A 187 -9.29 -8.44 -0.88
C LEU A 187 -9.27 -9.10 -2.26
N ILE A 188 -8.64 -8.42 -3.23
CA ILE A 188 -8.47 -8.96 -4.59
C ILE A 188 -7.71 -10.28 -4.55
N GLY A 189 -6.63 -10.34 -3.77
CA GLY A 189 -5.84 -11.55 -3.62
C GLY A 189 -6.61 -12.72 -3.03
N LEU A 190 -7.40 -12.47 -2.00
CA LEU A 190 -8.28 -13.49 -1.37
C LEU A 190 -9.34 -14.00 -2.35
N LEU A 191 -9.89 -13.14 -3.19
CA LEU A 191 -10.89 -13.52 -4.18
C LEU A 191 -10.30 -14.31 -5.35
N LEU A 192 -9.06 -14.05 -5.72
CA LEU A 192 -8.37 -14.77 -6.79
C LEU A 192 -7.80 -16.11 -6.35
N TRP A 193 -7.49 -16.27 -5.08
CA TRP A 193 -6.88 -17.50 -4.56
C TRP A 193 -7.69 -18.77 -4.85
N PRO A 194 -9.00 -18.86 -4.55
CA PRO A 194 -9.79 -20.05 -4.86
C PRO A 194 -9.87 -20.31 -6.36
N VAL A 195 -10.02 -19.25 -7.16
CA VAL A 195 -10.18 -19.35 -8.62
C VAL A 195 -8.96 -19.99 -9.28
N SER A 196 -7.76 -19.74 -8.76
CA SER A 196 -6.50 -20.26 -9.32
C SER A 196 -6.13 -21.67 -8.84
N HIS A 197 -6.77 -22.17 -7.77
CA HIS A 197 -6.48 -23.48 -7.17
C HIS A 197 -7.60 -24.51 -7.38
N VAL A 198 -8.68 -24.16 -8.07
CA VAL A 198 -9.71 -25.13 -8.49
C VAL A 198 -9.21 -25.82 -9.75
N GLU A 199 -8.91 -27.11 -9.66
CA GLU A 199 -8.58 -27.97 -10.80
C GLU A 199 -9.77 -28.04 -11.76
N ASP A 200 -9.51 -28.13 -13.06
CA ASP A 200 -10.57 -28.11 -14.09
C ASP A 200 -11.55 -29.29 -13.97
N ASP A 201 -11.14 -30.40 -13.35
CA ASP A 201 -12.00 -31.57 -13.09
C ASP A 201 -12.71 -31.52 -11.74
N SER A 202 -12.56 -30.45 -10.97
CA SER A 202 -13.18 -30.31 -9.65
C SER A 202 -14.69 -30.06 -9.76
N PRO A 203 -15.53 -30.68 -8.87
CA PRO A 203 -16.96 -30.32 -8.76
C PRO A 203 -17.21 -28.82 -8.50
N LEU A 204 -16.17 -28.10 -8.08
CA LEU A 204 -16.21 -26.66 -7.81
C LEU A 204 -16.02 -25.79 -9.08
N ILE A 205 -15.84 -26.39 -10.26
CA ILE A 205 -15.67 -25.63 -11.52
C ILE A 205 -16.89 -24.76 -11.83
N GLY A 206 -18.09 -25.23 -11.49
CA GLY A 206 -19.32 -24.45 -11.59
C GLY A 206 -19.33 -23.23 -10.69
N ILE A 207 -18.77 -23.35 -9.49
CA ILE A 207 -18.60 -22.24 -8.52
C ILE A 207 -17.58 -21.24 -9.06
N LYS A 208 -16.45 -21.71 -9.62
CA LYS A 208 -15.43 -20.87 -10.26
C LYS A 208 -16.04 -20.00 -11.37
N LYS A 209 -16.85 -20.60 -12.26
CA LYS A 209 -17.50 -19.89 -13.37
C LYS A 209 -18.57 -18.90 -12.87
N SER A 210 -19.43 -19.32 -11.95
CA SER A 210 -20.45 -18.48 -11.33
C SER A 210 -19.80 -17.33 -10.53
N PHE A 211 -18.71 -17.58 -9.82
CA PHE A 211 -18.00 -16.58 -9.03
C PHE A 211 -17.41 -15.48 -9.92
N THR A 212 -16.76 -15.84 -11.03
CA THR A 212 -16.20 -14.86 -11.98
C THR A 212 -17.27 -14.06 -12.72
N GLU A 213 -18.41 -14.67 -13.03
CA GLU A 213 -19.53 -14.02 -13.73
C GLU A 213 -20.33 -13.09 -12.80
N ASN A 214 -20.57 -13.49 -11.55
CA ASN A 214 -21.37 -12.72 -10.59
C ASN A 214 -20.56 -11.70 -9.77
N PHE A 215 -19.24 -11.80 -9.78
CA PHE A 215 -18.37 -10.96 -8.96
C PHE A 215 -18.54 -9.46 -9.25
N SER A 216 -18.73 -9.10 -10.51
CA SER A 216 -18.99 -7.72 -10.92
C SER A 216 -20.28 -7.15 -10.29
N ASN A 217 -21.29 -8.01 -10.03
CA ASN A 217 -22.56 -7.60 -9.43
C ASN A 217 -22.43 -7.47 -7.90
N ILE A 218 -21.69 -8.37 -7.28
CA ILE A 218 -21.40 -8.31 -5.83
C ILE A 218 -20.59 -7.05 -5.51
N TRP A 219 -19.61 -6.73 -6.34
CA TRP A 219 -18.77 -5.53 -6.18
C TRP A 219 -19.56 -4.23 -6.27
N LYS A 220 -20.51 -4.12 -7.21
CA LYS A 220 -21.38 -2.95 -7.31
C LYS A 220 -22.19 -2.71 -6.04
N GLY A 221 -22.69 -3.76 -5.40
CA GLY A 221 -23.47 -3.67 -4.17
C GLY A 221 -22.68 -3.26 -2.93
N PHE A 222 -21.33 -3.24 -2.99
CA PHE A 222 -20.48 -2.79 -1.89
C PHE A 222 -20.08 -1.32 -1.99
N PHE A 223 -20.25 -0.67 -3.16
CA PHE A 223 -19.72 0.66 -3.45
C PHE A 223 -20.75 1.64 -4.03
N GLU A 224 -22.03 1.22 -4.18
CA GLU A 224 -23.21 2.07 -4.30
C GLU A 224 -23.80 2.36 -2.91
#